data_1247542256bdb2502c909acee05e43fa
#
_entry.id   1247542256bdb2502c909acee05e43fa
#
_cell.length_a   1.000
_cell.length_b   1.000
_cell.length_c   1.000
_cell.angle_alpha   90.00
_cell.angle_beta   90.00
_cell.angle_gamma   90.00
#
_symmetry.space_group_name_H-M   'P 1'
#
loop_
_entity.id
_entity.type
_entity.pdbx_description
1 polymer ?
#
loop_
_entity_poly.entity_id
_entity_poly.type
_entity_poly.pdbx_seq_one_letter_code
_entity_poly.pdbx_strand_id
1 'polypeptide(L)'
;CRFDSASSSYMNQTFSSEGNRRTGTLSAWLKRTTFGSQMVVFNAHVNNGDQDQLFNFLSTDKITAWFDGANNGDVVTQGVFRDPSAWAHFVLAWDTTQGTASNRIKWYLNGTQITDLENYNGSSSAVYPSQNQDMFFNDDVEHAIGRRTAYSGQHYFDGYLAEVISVDG
;
A
#
# COMPACT_ATOMS: atom_id res chain seq x y z
N CYS A 1 12.34 -4.56 -11.86
CA CYS A 1 13.44 -5.14 -11.09
C CYS A 1 13.01 -6.34 -10.25
N ARG A 2 13.95 -7.19 -9.83
CA ARG A 2 13.73 -8.28 -8.89
C ARG A 2 14.01 -7.79 -7.48
N PHE A 3 13.13 -8.13 -6.55
CA PHE A 3 13.31 -8.00 -5.12
C PHE A 3 13.46 -9.40 -4.52
N ASP A 4 14.38 -9.54 -3.59
CA ASP A 4 14.68 -10.80 -2.91
C ASP A 4 14.67 -10.53 -1.41
N SER A 5 13.71 -11.13 -0.73
CA SER A 5 13.53 -10.95 0.71
C SER A 5 14.72 -11.50 1.52
N ALA A 6 15.38 -12.56 1.04
CA ALA A 6 16.56 -13.13 1.71
C ALA A 6 17.77 -12.20 1.64
N SER A 7 17.86 -11.36 0.60
CA SER A 7 18.89 -10.33 0.43
C SER A 7 18.48 -8.97 0.99
N SER A 8 17.27 -8.88 1.59
CA SER A 8 16.71 -7.62 2.09
C SER A 8 16.70 -6.50 1.05
N SER A 9 16.32 -6.84 -0.19
CA SER A 9 16.32 -5.90 -1.32
C SER A 9 15.19 -4.88 -1.20
N TYR A 10 15.52 -3.59 -1.31
CA TYR A 10 14.56 -2.49 -1.29
C TYR A 10 15.12 -1.24 -1.97
N MET A 11 14.26 -0.26 -2.23
CA MET A 11 14.63 1.10 -2.60
C MET A 11 13.95 2.07 -1.64
N ASN A 12 14.58 3.19 -1.34
CA ASN A 12 13.98 4.24 -0.52
C ASN A 12 14.39 5.64 -0.98
N GLN A 13 13.55 6.60 -0.61
CA GLN A 13 13.79 8.02 -0.80
C GLN A 13 13.02 8.81 0.25
N THR A 14 13.61 9.89 0.72
CA THR A 14 12.92 10.93 1.51
C THR A 14 12.73 12.14 0.61
N PHE A 15 11.48 12.62 0.50
CA PHE A 15 11.20 13.82 -0.28
C PHE A 15 11.67 15.06 0.48
N SER A 16 12.09 16.10 -0.26
CA SER A 16 12.57 17.36 0.32
C SER A 16 11.44 18.31 0.74
N SER A 17 10.23 18.04 0.32
CA SER A 17 9.02 18.78 0.67
C SER A 17 7.80 17.91 0.46
N GLU A 18 6.75 18.16 1.24
CA GLU A 18 5.45 17.53 1.04
C GLU A 18 4.80 17.95 -0.27
N GLY A 19 4.03 17.05 -0.88
CA GLY A 19 3.14 17.28 -1.99
C GLY A 19 1.68 17.32 -1.55
N ASN A 20 0.77 16.95 -2.45
CA ASN A 20 -0.63 16.81 -2.11
C ASN A 20 -0.86 15.50 -1.33
N ARG A 21 -1.07 15.61 -0.04
CA ARG A 21 -1.24 14.46 0.87
C ARG A 21 -2.66 13.90 0.87
N ARG A 22 -3.65 14.63 0.31
CA ARG A 22 -5.06 14.23 0.34
C ARG A 22 -5.51 13.51 -0.89
N THR A 23 -4.82 13.71 -2.01
CA THR A 23 -5.11 13.04 -3.28
C THR A 23 -3.85 12.47 -3.88
N GLY A 24 -3.98 11.32 -4.52
CA GLY A 24 -2.86 10.72 -5.23
C GLY A 24 -3.18 9.31 -5.74
N THR A 25 -2.23 8.79 -6.48
CA THR A 25 -2.34 7.46 -7.08
C THR A 25 -0.99 6.76 -7.04
N LEU A 26 -1.00 5.51 -6.59
CA LEU A 26 0.13 4.61 -6.69
C LEU A 26 -0.21 3.47 -7.63
N SER A 27 0.65 3.26 -8.63
CA SER A 27 0.49 2.23 -9.65
C SER A 27 1.72 1.34 -9.68
N ALA A 28 1.53 0.03 -9.79
CA ALA A 28 2.63 -0.92 -9.90
C ALA A 28 2.22 -2.18 -10.67
N TRP A 29 3.09 -2.64 -11.57
CA TRP A 29 3.09 -4.01 -12.05
C TRP A 29 3.88 -4.86 -11.09
N LEU A 30 3.30 -5.97 -10.67
CA LEU A 30 3.96 -6.87 -9.73
C LEU A 30 3.70 -8.33 -10.08
N LYS A 31 4.69 -9.15 -9.73
CA LYS A 31 4.65 -10.60 -9.83
C LYS A 31 5.32 -11.18 -8.59
N ARG A 32 4.54 -11.84 -7.73
CA ARG A 32 5.03 -12.45 -6.49
C ARG A 32 5.63 -13.82 -6.76
N THR A 33 6.67 -14.17 -5.98
CA THR A 33 7.29 -15.50 -6.00
C THR A 33 7.07 -16.29 -4.72
N THR A 34 6.67 -15.61 -3.64
CA THR A 34 6.40 -16.20 -2.33
C THR A 34 5.00 -15.81 -1.85
N PHE A 35 4.34 -16.70 -1.13
CA PHE A 35 2.98 -16.56 -0.60
C PHE A 35 2.92 -16.88 0.89
N GLY A 36 1.80 -16.54 1.54
CA GLY A 36 1.59 -16.86 2.94
C GLY A 36 2.42 -16.02 3.91
N SER A 37 3.07 -14.96 3.43
CA SER A 37 3.87 -14.02 4.23
C SER A 37 3.45 -12.59 3.94
N GLN A 38 3.54 -11.75 4.96
CA GLN A 38 3.33 -10.31 4.75
C GLN A 38 4.50 -9.73 3.94
N MET A 39 4.18 -8.94 2.90
CA MET A 39 5.16 -8.33 2.01
C MET A 39 4.72 -6.93 1.64
N VAL A 40 5.60 -5.96 1.82
CA VAL A 40 5.31 -4.57 1.51
C VAL A 40 5.75 -4.23 0.10
N VAL A 41 4.84 -3.64 -0.67
CA VAL A 41 5.11 -3.12 -2.01
C VAL A 41 5.59 -1.67 -1.91
N PHE A 42 4.86 -0.84 -1.15
CA PHE A 42 5.16 0.56 -0.95
C PHE A 42 4.84 0.97 0.48
N ASN A 43 5.69 1.80 1.07
CA ASN A 43 5.55 2.28 2.44
C ASN A 43 5.92 3.76 2.52
N ALA A 44 5.19 4.51 3.34
CA ALA A 44 5.58 5.83 3.83
C ALA A 44 5.59 5.79 5.36
N HIS A 45 6.66 6.27 6.00
CA HIS A 45 6.89 6.12 7.44
C HIS A 45 7.32 7.42 8.09
N VAL A 46 6.69 7.74 9.22
CA VAL A 46 7.04 8.87 10.08
C VAL A 46 7.90 8.38 11.25
N ASN A 47 9.08 8.94 11.42
CA ASN A 47 10.13 8.51 12.37
C ASN A 47 9.78 8.54 13.87
N ASN A 48 8.57 8.92 14.25
CA ASN A 48 8.16 9.13 15.65
C ASN A 48 7.11 8.12 16.11
N GLY A 49 7.41 6.83 16.04
CA GLY A 49 6.52 5.76 16.51
C GLY A 49 6.07 4.82 15.40
N ASP A 50 4.98 4.10 15.64
CA ASP A 50 4.45 3.07 14.75
C ASP A 50 3.58 3.63 13.60
N GLN A 51 3.80 4.90 13.22
CA GLN A 51 2.99 5.57 12.22
C GLN A 51 3.54 5.28 10.83
N ASP A 52 2.89 4.41 10.12
CA ASP A 52 3.19 4.13 8.71
C ASP A 52 1.95 3.96 7.85
N GLN A 53 2.14 4.06 6.56
CA GLN A 53 1.12 3.75 5.56
C GLN A 53 1.69 2.74 4.59
N LEU A 54 0.91 1.72 4.31
CA LEU A 54 1.36 0.56 3.57
C LEU A 54 0.43 0.25 2.41
N PHE A 55 1.02 -0.04 1.27
CA PHE A 55 0.47 -0.90 0.25
C PHE A 55 1.18 -2.26 0.36
N ASN A 56 0.50 -3.29 0.85
CA ASN A 56 1.13 -4.56 1.15
C ASN A 56 0.22 -5.76 0.91
N PHE A 57 0.83 -6.93 0.77
CA PHE A 57 0.16 -8.21 0.89
C PHE A 57 0.18 -8.68 2.34
N LEU A 58 -0.94 -9.21 2.79
CA LEU A 58 -1.05 -9.90 4.08
C LEU A 58 -0.55 -11.34 3.98
N SER A 59 -0.33 -12.01 5.12
CA SER A 59 -0.05 -13.45 5.15
C SER A 59 -1.20 -14.31 4.63
N THR A 60 -2.39 -13.74 4.50
CA THR A 60 -3.55 -14.37 3.86
C THR A 60 -3.54 -14.23 2.33
N ASP A 61 -2.51 -13.60 1.75
CA ASP A 61 -2.37 -13.27 0.32
C ASP A 61 -3.42 -12.29 -0.22
N LYS A 62 -4.12 -11.60 0.66
CA LYS A 62 -4.97 -10.45 0.33
C LYS A 62 -4.10 -9.20 0.22
N ILE A 63 -4.58 -8.21 -0.52
CA ILE A 63 -3.91 -6.92 -0.61
C ILE A 63 -4.58 -5.93 0.34
N THR A 64 -3.80 -5.08 0.97
CA THR A 64 -4.32 -4.02 1.84
C THR A 64 -3.64 -2.69 1.61
N ALA A 65 -4.43 -1.63 1.79
CA ALA A 65 -3.96 -0.30 2.07
C ALA A 65 -4.19 -0.03 3.56
N TRP A 66 -3.10 0.04 4.31
CA TRP A 66 -3.10 0.34 5.74
C TRP A 66 -2.77 1.82 5.95
N PHE A 67 -3.54 2.49 6.78
CA PHE A 67 -3.39 3.91 7.08
C PHE A 67 -3.35 4.11 8.58
N ASP A 68 -2.17 4.36 9.12
CA ASP A 68 -2.01 4.79 10.50
C ASP A 68 -2.40 6.27 10.65
N GLY A 69 -3.03 6.61 11.77
CA GLY A 69 -3.52 7.94 12.05
C GLY A 69 -4.65 7.91 13.07
N ALA A 70 -5.36 9.03 13.24
CA ALA A 70 -6.39 9.19 14.27
C ALA A 70 -7.53 8.16 14.21
N ASN A 71 -7.71 7.47 13.09
CA ASN A 71 -8.72 6.42 12.90
C ASN A 71 -8.16 5.27 12.06
N ASN A 72 -7.07 4.67 12.47
CA ASN A 72 -6.43 3.48 11.88
C ASN A 72 -7.29 2.81 10.80
N GLY A 73 -7.16 3.28 9.56
CA GLY A 73 -7.93 2.77 8.43
C GLY A 73 -7.26 1.55 7.83
N ASP A 74 -8.05 0.58 7.42
CA ASP A 74 -7.59 -0.52 6.60
C ASP A 74 -8.62 -0.89 5.53
N VAL A 75 -8.17 -0.97 4.30
CA VAL A 75 -8.98 -1.33 3.15
C VAL A 75 -8.36 -2.57 2.51
N VAL A 76 -8.89 -3.72 2.88
CA VAL A 76 -8.41 -5.05 2.48
C VAL A 76 -9.31 -5.61 1.39
N THR A 77 -8.72 -6.24 0.37
CA THR A 77 -9.48 -6.97 -0.65
C THR A 77 -9.98 -8.31 -0.09
N GLN A 78 -11.18 -8.74 -0.45
CA GLN A 78 -11.64 -10.10 -0.11
C GLN A 78 -10.96 -11.16 -0.98
N GLY A 79 -10.60 -10.79 -2.22
CA GLY A 79 -9.87 -11.67 -3.13
C GLY A 79 -8.43 -11.94 -2.67
N VAL A 80 -7.94 -13.15 -2.98
CA VAL A 80 -6.57 -13.59 -2.73
C VAL A 80 -5.78 -13.64 -4.04
N PHE A 81 -4.48 -13.32 -3.99
CA PHE A 81 -3.62 -13.19 -5.16
C PHE A 81 -2.44 -14.16 -5.04
N ARG A 82 -2.59 -15.37 -5.62
CA ARG A 82 -1.64 -16.49 -5.49
C ARG A 82 -1.11 -17.02 -6.82
N ASP A 83 -1.18 -16.24 -7.88
CA ASP A 83 -0.61 -16.64 -9.16
C ASP A 83 0.86 -16.19 -9.27
N PRO A 84 1.85 -17.12 -9.24
CA PRO A 84 3.25 -16.77 -9.39
C PRO A 84 3.67 -16.61 -10.85
N SER A 85 2.80 -16.96 -11.79
CA SER A 85 3.12 -16.96 -13.22
C SER A 85 2.80 -15.66 -13.93
N ALA A 86 1.76 -14.95 -13.47
CA ALA A 86 1.23 -13.77 -14.11
C ALA A 86 1.73 -12.46 -13.48
N TRP A 87 1.96 -11.47 -14.33
CA TRP A 87 2.04 -10.08 -13.90
C TRP A 87 0.65 -9.55 -13.63
N ALA A 88 0.49 -8.81 -12.56
CA ALA A 88 -0.73 -8.13 -12.21
C ALA A 88 -0.47 -6.64 -12.04
N HIS A 89 -1.32 -5.80 -12.61
CA HIS A 89 -1.27 -4.36 -12.46
C HIS A 89 -2.22 -3.93 -11.36
N PHE A 90 -1.66 -3.42 -10.27
CA PHE A 90 -2.43 -2.85 -9.18
C PHE A 90 -2.34 -1.34 -9.16
N VAL A 91 -3.48 -0.70 -8.88
CA VAL A 91 -3.55 0.73 -8.64
C VAL A 91 -4.29 0.97 -7.34
N LEU A 92 -3.66 1.76 -6.47
CA LEU A 92 -4.24 2.34 -5.26
C LEU A 92 -4.46 3.82 -5.53
N ALA A 93 -5.70 4.27 -5.55
CA ALA A 93 -6.05 5.68 -5.64
C ALA A 93 -6.66 6.14 -4.31
N TRP A 94 -6.23 7.30 -3.83
CA TRP A 94 -6.80 7.93 -2.65
C TRP A 94 -7.24 9.36 -2.92
N ASP A 95 -8.38 9.72 -2.33
CA ASP A 95 -8.90 11.09 -2.28
C ASP A 95 -9.66 11.27 -0.97
N THR A 96 -8.96 11.70 0.05
CA THR A 96 -9.55 11.87 1.39
C THR A 96 -10.53 13.04 1.46
N THR A 97 -10.61 13.90 0.45
CA THR A 97 -11.55 15.03 0.42
C THR A 97 -13.00 14.58 0.21
N GLN A 98 -13.19 13.35 -0.27
CA GLN A 98 -14.52 12.80 -0.56
C GLN A 98 -15.42 12.71 0.67
N GLY A 99 -16.66 13.22 0.55
CA GLY A 99 -17.66 13.12 1.62
C GLY A 99 -18.06 11.68 1.95
N THR A 100 -18.15 10.82 0.92
CA THR A 100 -18.47 9.40 1.07
C THR A 100 -17.19 8.60 1.37
N ALA A 101 -17.16 7.89 2.49
CA ALA A 101 -15.98 7.17 2.94
C ALA A 101 -15.42 6.17 1.91
N SER A 102 -16.30 5.38 1.29
CA SER A 102 -15.90 4.38 0.28
C SER A 102 -15.33 4.97 -1.03
N ASN A 103 -15.44 6.29 -1.22
CA ASN A 103 -14.80 6.99 -2.35
C ASN A 103 -13.38 7.47 -2.03
N ARG A 104 -12.95 7.39 -0.76
CA ARG A 104 -11.63 7.91 -0.35
C ARG A 104 -10.48 6.99 -0.73
N ILE A 105 -10.73 5.68 -0.84
CA ILE A 105 -9.74 4.67 -1.24
C ILE A 105 -10.37 3.77 -2.29
N LYS A 106 -9.66 3.58 -3.39
CA LYS A 106 -10.07 2.67 -4.47
C LYS A 106 -8.91 1.79 -4.90
N TRP A 107 -9.19 0.51 -5.01
CA TRP A 107 -8.29 -0.48 -5.58
C TRP A 107 -8.70 -0.85 -6.99
N TYR A 108 -7.72 -1.02 -7.86
CA TYR A 108 -7.93 -1.57 -9.20
C TYR A 108 -6.94 -2.69 -9.45
N LEU A 109 -7.41 -3.72 -10.13
CA LEU A 109 -6.62 -4.84 -10.64
C LEU A 109 -6.81 -4.92 -12.15
N ASN A 110 -5.72 -4.81 -12.91
CA ASN A 110 -5.73 -4.87 -14.38
C ASN A 110 -6.79 -3.95 -15.02
N GLY A 111 -6.94 -2.74 -14.45
CA GLY A 111 -7.90 -1.73 -14.90
C GLY A 111 -9.34 -1.90 -14.39
N THR A 112 -9.66 -2.98 -13.69
CA THR A 112 -11.00 -3.21 -13.11
C THR A 112 -11.00 -2.84 -11.63
N GLN A 113 -11.98 -2.04 -11.19
CA GLN A 113 -12.11 -1.68 -9.78
C GLN A 113 -12.47 -2.90 -8.94
N ILE A 114 -11.78 -3.08 -7.81
CA ILE A 114 -12.12 -4.07 -6.78
C ILE A 114 -13.11 -3.41 -5.83
N THR A 115 -14.29 -4.00 -5.70
CA THR A 115 -15.38 -3.49 -4.83
C THR A 115 -15.60 -4.36 -3.60
N ASP A 116 -15.17 -5.62 -3.63
CA ASP A 116 -15.31 -6.56 -2.52
C ASP A 116 -14.18 -6.32 -1.52
N LEU A 117 -14.47 -5.47 -0.55
CA LEU A 117 -13.52 -4.97 0.44
C LEU A 117 -13.96 -5.34 1.86
N GLU A 118 -12.99 -5.52 2.74
CA GLU A 118 -13.17 -5.82 4.16
C GLU A 118 -12.12 -5.07 5.00
N ASN A 119 -12.19 -5.17 6.32
CA ASN A 119 -11.12 -4.73 7.20
C ASN A 119 -10.12 -5.87 7.51
N TYR A 120 -9.02 -5.53 8.17
CA TYR A 120 -7.97 -6.47 8.56
C TYR A 120 -8.48 -7.66 9.40
N ASN A 121 -9.51 -7.43 10.22
CA ASN A 121 -10.10 -8.47 11.09
C ASN A 121 -11.11 -9.35 10.35
N GLY A 122 -11.28 -9.20 9.03
CA GLY A 122 -12.21 -10.00 8.22
C GLY A 122 -13.67 -9.58 8.36
N SER A 123 -13.95 -8.42 8.95
CA SER A 123 -15.30 -7.83 8.90
C SER A 123 -15.58 -7.31 7.50
N SER A 124 -16.78 -7.51 7.00
CA SER A 124 -17.20 -7.09 5.65
C SER A 124 -17.24 -5.56 5.42
N SER A 125 -16.77 -4.78 6.37
CA SER A 125 -16.73 -3.32 6.28
C SER A 125 -15.28 -2.86 6.35
N ALA A 126 -14.74 -2.39 5.23
CA ALA A 126 -13.46 -1.70 5.20
C ALA A 126 -13.49 -0.45 6.09
N VAL A 127 -12.36 -0.12 6.70
CA VAL A 127 -12.19 1.11 7.50
C VAL A 127 -11.43 2.13 6.66
N TYR A 128 -12.10 3.20 6.29
CA TYR A 128 -11.56 4.24 5.42
C TYR A 128 -10.95 5.37 6.26
N PRO A 129 -9.94 6.10 5.72
CA PRO A 129 -9.39 7.29 6.37
C PRO A 129 -10.49 8.33 6.61
N SER A 130 -10.29 9.20 7.60
CA SER A 130 -11.19 10.32 7.87
C SER A 130 -11.26 11.26 6.68
N GLN A 131 -12.37 12.01 6.55
CA GLN A 131 -12.45 13.08 5.54
C GLN A 131 -11.38 14.13 5.80
N ASN A 132 -10.70 14.56 4.74
CA ASN A 132 -9.58 15.50 4.77
C ASN A 132 -8.37 15.05 5.59
N GLN A 133 -8.23 13.76 5.85
CA GLN A 133 -7.02 13.21 6.47
C GLN A 133 -5.83 13.42 5.54
N ASP A 134 -4.75 14.01 6.08
CA ASP A 134 -3.48 14.09 5.38
C ASP A 134 -2.79 12.72 5.46
N MET A 135 -2.42 12.17 4.30
CA MET A 135 -1.73 10.90 4.19
C MET A 135 -0.22 11.09 4.39
N PHE A 136 0.50 10.02 4.72
CA PHE A 136 1.97 10.03 4.73
C PHE A 136 2.53 9.79 3.32
N PHE A 137 1.74 9.21 2.41
CA PHE A 137 2.06 9.25 0.99
C PHE A 137 2.11 10.72 0.53
N ASN A 138 3.13 11.05 -0.26
CA ASN A 138 3.44 12.42 -0.71
C ASN A 138 3.88 13.39 0.41
N ASP A 139 4.18 12.90 1.62
CA ASP A 139 4.77 13.69 2.71
C ASP A 139 6.31 13.78 2.57
N ASP A 140 6.95 14.65 3.32
CA ASP A 140 8.43 14.79 3.37
C ASP A 140 9.11 13.76 4.28
N VAL A 141 8.57 12.55 4.32
CA VAL A 141 9.04 11.41 5.10
C VAL A 141 9.71 10.35 4.24
N GLU A 142 10.33 9.36 4.87
CA GLU A 142 10.91 8.23 4.15
C GLU A 142 9.82 7.41 3.45
N HIS A 143 9.99 7.23 2.15
CA HIS A 143 9.21 6.30 1.33
C HIS A 143 10.09 5.12 0.92
N ALA A 144 9.55 3.92 0.95
CA ALA A 144 10.26 2.71 0.54
C ALA A 144 9.43 1.84 -0.39
N ILE A 145 10.12 1.22 -1.35
CA ILE A 145 9.59 0.19 -2.22
C ILE A 145 10.22 -1.13 -1.80
N GLY A 146 9.40 -2.15 -1.55
CA GLY A 146 9.85 -3.50 -1.27
C GLY A 146 10.18 -3.79 0.19
N ARG A 147 9.92 -2.87 1.12
CA ARG A 147 10.03 -3.14 2.57
C ARG A 147 9.09 -2.25 3.39
N ARG A 148 8.85 -2.67 4.64
CA ARG A 148 8.35 -1.79 5.70
C ARG A 148 9.53 -1.10 6.37
N THR A 149 9.53 0.22 6.50
CA THR A 149 10.61 0.99 7.13
C THR A 149 10.51 1.01 8.65
N ALA A 150 9.31 0.96 9.20
CA ALA A 150 9.09 0.76 10.62
C ALA A 150 9.72 -0.56 11.11
N TYR A 151 10.03 -0.67 12.39
CA TYR A 151 10.53 -1.90 13.02
C TYR A 151 11.82 -2.47 12.39
N SER A 152 12.77 -1.62 12.04
CA SER A 152 14.08 -2.02 11.51
C SER A 152 14.04 -2.76 10.17
N GLY A 153 13.08 -2.42 9.33
CA GLY A 153 12.97 -2.99 7.99
C GLY A 153 12.49 -4.42 8.00
N GLN A 154 11.19 -4.61 8.00
CA GLN A 154 10.54 -5.93 7.97
C GLN A 154 9.68 -6.09 6.72
N HIS A 155 9.15 -7.29 6.51
CA HIS A 155 8.18 -7.61 5.48
C HIS A 155 8.67 -7.26 4.06
N TYR A 156 9.90 -7.69 3.75
CA TYR A 156 10.49 -7.49 2.43
C TYR A 156 9.64 -8.16 1.34
N PHE A 157 9.50 -7.46 0.22
CA PHE A 157 8.86 -7.99 -0.97
C PHE A 157 9.75 -9.08 -1.60
N ASP A 158 9.12 -10.16 -2.08
CA ASP A 158 9.80 -11.23 -2.80
C ASP A 158 9.10 -11.45 -4.14
N GLY A 159 9.80 -11.09 -5.23
CA GLY A 159 9.23 -11.12 -6.56
C GLY A 159 9.78 -10.05 -7.49
N TYR A 160 8.96 -9.63 -8.42
CA TYR A 160 9.32 -8.65 -9.44
C TYR A 160 8.36 -7.47 -9.39
N LEU A 161 8.92 -6.25 -9.48
CA LEU A 161 8.19 -5.00 -9.63
C LEU A 161 8.63 -4.29 -10.91
N ALA A 162 7.67 -3.71 -11.61
CA ALA A 162 7.90 -2.86 -12.77
C ALA A 162 6.94 -1.68 -12.75
N GLU A 163 7.36 -0.56 -13.33
CA GLU A 163 6.54 0.64 -13.48
C GLU A 163 5.86 1.06 -12.17
N VAL A 164 6.66 1.12 -11.08
CA VAL A 164 6.16 1.67 -9.82
C VAL A 164 6.12 3.18 -9.98
N ILE A 165 4.91 3.73 -10.01
CA ILE A 165 4.65 5.15 -10.29
C ILE A 165 3.78 5.69 -9.17
N SER A 166 4.25 6.74 -8.50
CA SER A 166 3.44 7.55 -7.59
C SER A 166 3.13 8.88 -8.26
N VAL A 167 1.86 9.23 -8.30
CA VAL A 167 1.37 10.50 -8.87
C VAL A 167 0.79 11.33 -7.75
N ASP A 168 1.27 12.56 -7.66
CA ASP A 168 0.81 13.56 -6.71
C ASP A 168 -0.39 14.32 -7.29
N GLY A 169 -1.55 14.20 -6.67
CA GLY A 169 -2.76 14.95 -6.99
C GLY A 169 -3.74 14.26 -7.92
#